data_8ea60e58de03a27ebac1e81cad30ee04
#
_entry.id   8ea60e58de03a27ebac1e81cad30ee04
#
_cell.length_a   1.000
_cell.length_b   1.000
_cell.length_c   1.000
_cell.angle_alpha   90.00
_cell.angle_beta   90.00
_cell.angle_gamma   90.00
#
_symmetry.space_group_name_H-M   'P 1'
#
loop_
_entity.id
_entity.type
_entity.pdbx_description
1 polymer ?
#
loop_
_entity_poly.entity_id
_entity_poly.type
_entity_poly.pdbx_seq_one_letter_code
_entity_poly.pdbx_strand_id
1 'polypeptide(L)'
;MTPPPPPRTPPPPAPSPAAEADKRASFEREALVHLDSLYRVALRLTGNPAEADDLVQETMLKAYRAWHQFERGTNAKGWLLTILRHAFINEYRRRTRHPETVDIDAIEPFSVFEELQDEDPQGTFFDRIVDDEVLRAIDNLPEQFRETVVLSDVEGMSYEDIARVLEVPVGTVKSRLFRARRLLQQKLYDYAVGMGYITGSAK
;
A
#
# COMPACT_ATOMS: atom_id res chain seq x y z
N MET A 1 -1.24 -40.49 37.19
CA MET A 1 -0.45 -40.93 36.03
C MET A 1 -0.83 -40.01 34.86
N THR A 2 0.07 -39.12 34.51
CA THR A 2 -0.14 -38.19 33.38
C THR A 2 0.16 -38.96 32.09
N PRO A 3 -0.70 -38.92 31.06
CA PRO A 3 -0.45 -39.61 29.80
C PRO A 3 0.83 -39.05 29.10
N PRO A 4 1.58 -39.88 28.38
CA PRO A 4 2.76 -39.44 27.66
C PRO A 4 2.40 -38.43 26.55
N PRO A 5 3.28 -37.45 26.25
CA PRO A 5 3.03 -36.49 25.19
C PRO A 5 2.93 -37.20 23.82
N PRO A 6 2.11 -36.69 22.89
CA PRO A 6 1.97 -37.27 21.57
C PRO A 6 3.33 -37.23 20.80
N PRO A 7 3.57 -38.23 19.94
CA PRO A 7 4.80 -38.27 19.15
C PRO A 7 4.93 -37.01 18.25
N ARG A 8 6.10 -36.39 18.26
CA ARG A 8 6.39 -35.22 17.41
C ARG A 8 6.39 -35.69 15.95
N THR A 9 5.52 -35.07 15.14
CA THR A 9 5.54 -35.29 13.70
C THR A 9 6.91 -34.90 13.15
N PRO A 10 7.59 -35.74 12.34
CA PRO A 10 8.87 -35.40 11.76
C PRO A 10 8.72 -34.14 10.87
N PRO A 11 9.75 -33.28 10.80
CA PRO A 11 9.73 -32.12 9.94
C PRO A 11 9.56 -32.57 8.47
N PRO A 12 8.87 -31.78 7.63
CA PRO A 12 8.71 -32.12 6.21
C PRO A 12 10.09 -32.26 5.56
N PRO A 13 10.23 -33.17 4.58
CA PRO A 13 11.51 -33.37 3.87
C PRO A 13 11.94 -32.07 3.17
N ALA A 14 13.25 -31.81 3.15
CA ALA A 14 13.82 -30.67 2.43
C ALA A 14 13.42 -30.72 0.94
N PRO A 15 13.11 -29.57 0.31
CA PRO A 15 12.76 -29.53 -1.10
C PRO A 15 13.92 -30.07 -1.96
N SER A 16 13.58 -30.72 -3.07
CA SER A 16 14.59 -31.22 -4.00
C SER A 16 15.35 -30.06 -4.66
N PRO A 17 16.62 -30.23 -5.07
CA PRO A 17 17.37 -29.19 -5.79
C PRO A 17 16.64 -28.62 -7.01
N ALA A 18 15.89 -29.45 -7.73
CA ALA A 18 15.09 -29.02 -8.87
C ALA A 18 13.89 -28.15 -8.46
N ALA A 19 13.22 -28.49 -7.36
CA ALA A 19 12.11 -27.68 -6.82
C ALA A 19 12.59 -26.31 -6.31
N GLU A 20 13.76 -26.25 -5.68
CA GLU A 20 14.33 -24.98 -5.24
C GLU A 20 14.80 -24.11 -6.42
N ALA A 21 15.34 -24.72 -7.48
CA ALA A 21 15.69 -24.01 -8.71
C ALA A 21 14.44 -23.44 -9.42
N ASP A 22 13.34 -24.18 -9.51
CA ASP A 22 12.07 -23.71 -10.09
C ASP A 22 11.46 -22.58 -9.24
N LYS A 23 11.48 -22.72 -7.92
CA LYS A 23 11.04 -21.67 -6.97
C LYS A 23 11.82 -20.38 -7.20
N ARG A 24 13.15 -20.47 -7.28
CA ARG A 24 14.01 -19.31 -7.50
C ARG A 24 13.72 -18.65 -8.84
N ALA A 25 13.67 -19.41 -9.93
CA ALA A 25 13.41 -18.89 -11.26
C ALA A 25 12.01 -18.21 -11.39
N SER A 26 10.99 -18.81 -10.75
CA SER A 26 9.66 -18.21 -10.74
C SER A 26 9.61 -16.94 -9.89
N PHE A 27 10.26 -16.91 -8.74
CA PHE A 27 10.37 -15.73 -7.89
C PHE A 27 11.10 -14.58 -8.61
N GLU A 28 12.23 -14.86 -9.24
CA GLU A 28 12.97 -13.86 -10.02
C GLU A 28 12.12 -13.25 -11.13
N ARG A 29 11.37 -14.08 -11.86
CA ARG A 29 10.53 -13.62 -12.97
C ARG A 29 9.28 -12.85 -12.52
N GLU A 30 8.65 -13.25 -11.44
CA GLU A 30 7.32 -12.76 -11.04
C GLU A 30 7.36 -11.75 -9.86
N ALA A 31 8.41 -11.78 -9.03
CA ALA A 31 8.52 -10.90 -7.87
C ALA A 31 9.50 -9.75 -8.08
N LEU A 32 10.71 -10.01 -8.63
CA LEU A 32 11.74 -8.97 -8.73
C LEU A 32 11.37 -7.82 -9.67
N VAL A 33 10.49 -8.04 -10.63
CA VAL A 33 9.98 -6.98 -11.53
C VAL A 33 9.19 -5.89 -10.81
N HIS A 34 8.81 -6.11 -9.56
CA HIS A 34 8.05 -5.18 -8.74
C HIS A 34 8.89 -4.43 -7.70
N LEU A 35 10.23 -4.58 -7.69
CA LEU A 35 11.10 -3.93 -6.70
C LEU A 35 10.94 -2.41 -6.66
N ASP A 36 10.89 -1.75 -7.82
CA ASP A 36 10.73 -0.30 -7.89
C ASP A 36 9.38 0.14 -7.31
N SER A 37 8.33 -0.62 -7.56
CA SER A 37 7.00 -0.39 -7.02
C SER A 37 6.99 -0.53 -5.49
N LEU A 38 7.60 -1.58 -4.97
CA LEU A 38 7.73 -1.81 -3.52
C LEU A 38 8.53 -0.69 -2.86
N TYR A 39 9.63 -0.25 -3.48
CA TYR A 39 10.45 0.82 -2.94
C TYR A 39 9.69 2.16 -2.89
N ARG A 40 8.98 2.53 -3.97
CA ARG A 40 8.15 3.76 -3.97
C ARG A 40 7.12 3.74 -2.84
N VAL A 41 6.41 2.63 -2.68
CA VAL A 41 5.42 2.49 -1.59
C VAL A 41 6.11 2.55 -0.23
N ALA A 42 7.20 1.81 -0.03
CA ALA A 42 7.96 1.80 1.22
C ALA A 42 8.46 3.19 1.60
N LEU A 43 8.98 3.95 0.62
CA LEU A 43 9.47 5.32 0.83
C LEU A 43 8.34 6.27 1.28
N ARG A 44 7.12 6.13 0.71
CA ARG A 44 5.97 6.94 1.12
C ARG A 44 5.42 6.55 2.51
N LEU A 45 5.60 5.30 2.92
CA LEU A 45 5.18 4.84 4.24
C LEU A 45 6.18 5.24 5.34
N THR A 46 7.47 5.07 5.08
CA THR A 46 8.53 5.32 6.08
C THR A 46 8.98 6.78 6.11
N GLY A 47 8.88 7.50 4.99
CA GLY A 47 9.43 8.85 4.83
C GLY A 47 10.98 8.90 4.87
N ASN A 48 11.66 7.76 4.89
CA ASN A 48 13.11 7.63 5.03
C ASN A 48 13.68 6.59 4.06
N PRO A 49 14.63 6.97 3.19
CA PRO A 49 15.20 6.04 2.20
C PRO A 49 15.84 4.79 2.80
N ALA A 50 16.60 4.91 3.90
CA ALA A 50 17.24 3.76 4.54
C ALA A 50 16.20 2.79 5.14
N GLU A 51 15.15 3.31 5.77
CA GLU A 51 14.06 2.49 6.29
C GLU A 51 13.22 1.86 5.17
N ALA A 52 13.08 2.54 4.03
CA ALA A 52 12.42 1.99 2.86
C ALA A 52 13.22 0.80 2.27
N ASP A 53 14.54 0.93 2.16
CA ASP A 53 15.41 -0.15 1.72
C ASP A 53 15.31 -1.38 2.64
N ASP A 54 15.38 -1.16 3.96
CA ASP A 54 15.24 -2.24 4.96
C ASP A 54 13.88 -2.92 4.86
N LEU A 55 12.80 -2.14 4.71
CA LEU A 55 11.45 -2.65 4.58
C LEU A 55 11.27 -3.49 3.30
N VAL A 56 11.84 -3.05 2.18
CA VAL A 56 11.81 -3.81 0.92
C VAL A 56 12.60 -5.10 1.05
N GLN A 57 13.80 -5.07 1.64
CA GLN A 57 14.62 -6.28 1.85
C GLN A 57 13.88 -7.29 2.75
N GLU A 58 13.30 -6.84 3.86
CA GLU A 58 12.52 -7.71 4.74
C GLU A 58 11.31 -8.31 4.00
N THR A 59 10.61 -7.48 3.20
CA THR A 59 9.48 -7.92 2.39
C THR A 59 9.89 -9.01 1.42
N MET A 60 10.98 -8.82 0.67
CA MET A 60 11.46 -9.80 -0.30
C MET A 60 11.91 -11.10 0.35
N LEU A 61 12.56 -11.04 1.52
CA LEU A 61 12.93 -12.23 2.28
C LEU A 61 11.71 -13.01 2.75
N LYS A 62 10.68 -12.32 3.27
CA LYS A 62 9.41 -12.94 3.68
C LYS A 62 8.67 -13.54 2.48
N ALA A 63 8.61 -12.80 1.38
CA ALA A 63 7.99 -13.24 0.15
C ALA A 63 8.67 -14.49 -0.41
N TYR A 64 10.01 -14.54 -0.47
CA TYR A 64 10.74 -15.71 -0.93
C TYR A 64 10.48 -16.95 -0.06
N ARG A 65 10.46 -16.77 1.27
CA ARG A 65 10.11 -17.87 2.20
C ARG A 65 8.72 -18.40 1.98
N ALA A 66 7.75 -17.48 1.78
CA ALA A 66 6.33 -17.80 1.58
C ALA A 66 5.94 -18.02 0.11
N TRP A 67 6.91 -18.07 -0.84
CA TRP A 67 6.61 -18.15 -2.28
C TRP A 67 5.79 -19.36 -2.69
N HIS A 68 5.89 -20.45 -1.95
CA HIS A 68 5.06 -21.64 -2.15
C HIS A 68 3.56 -21.42 -1.86
N GLN A 69 3.19 -20.32 -1.19
CA GLN A 69 1.81 -19.92 -0.91
C GLN A 69 1.25 -18.97 -1.98
N PHE A 70 2.12 -18.43 -2.83
CA PHE A 70 1.69 -17.56 -3.91
C PHE A 70 1.09 -18.39 -5.05
N GLU A 71 -0.15 -18.06 -5.44
CA GLU A 71 -0.83 -18.68 -6.58
C GLU A 71 -0.32 -18.04 -7.87
N ARG A 72 0.45 -18.81 -8.63
CA ARG A 72 1.04 -18.37 -9.91
C ARG A 72 0.00 -17.88 -10.88
N GLY A 73 0.29 -16.79 -11.59
CA GLY A 73 -0.64 -16.18 -12.55
C GLY A 73 -1.67 -15.24 -11.93
N THR A 74 -1.61 -15.04 -10.61
CA THR A 74 -2.41 -14.01 -9.92
C THR A 74 -1.62 -12.69 -9.80
N ASN A 75 -2.17 -11.71 -9.07
CA ASN A 75 -1.53 -10.40 -8.88
C ASN A 75 -0.35 -10.47 -7.89
N ALA A 76 0.86 -10.76 -8.38
CA ALA A 76 2.08 -10.82 -7.58
C ALA A 76 2.38 -9.47 -6.90
N LYS A 77 2.15 -8.34 -7.60
CA LYS A 77 2.33 -6.99 -7.03
C LYS A 77 1.46 -6.79 -5.79
N GLY A 78 0.17 -7.09 -5.89
CA GLY A 78 -0.76 -6.96 -4.76
C GLY A 78 -0.37 -7.86 -3.58
N TRP A 79 0.05 -9.10 -3.86
CA TRP A 79 0.51 -10.02 -2.83
C TRP A 79 1.77 -9.53 -2.11
N LEU A 80 2.75 -9.02 -2.85
CA LEU A 80 3.98 -8.44 -2.29
C LEU A 80 3.69 -7.18 -1.46
N LEU A 81 2.80 -6.30 -1.93
CA LEU A 81 2.39 -5.09 -1.20
C LEU A 81 1.65 -5.42 0.10
N THR A 82 0.89 -6.53 0.14
CA THR A 82 0.29 -7.02 1.39
C THR A 82 1.37 -7.41 2.41
N ILE A 83 2.42 -8.13 1.97
CA ILE A 83 3.54 -8.51 2.84
C ILE A 83 4.30 -7.27 3.33
N LEU A 84 4.55 -6.30 2.44
CA LEU A 84 5.23 -5.04 2.75
C LEU A 84 4.45 -4.26 3.82
N ARG A 85 3.15 -4.10 3.63
CA ARG A 85 2.28 -3.41 4.60
C ARG A 85 2.28 -4.10 5.96
N HIS A 86 2.17 -5.42 6.00
CA HIS A 86 2.24 -6.17 7.26
C HIS A 86 3.61 -6.01 7.95
N ALA A 87 4.71 -5.99 7.19
CA ALA A 87 6.04 -5.75 7.74
C ALA A 87 6.14 -4.33 8.32
N PHE A 88 5.65 -3.32 7.60
CA PHE A 88 5.61 -1.94 8.06
C PHE A 88 4.80 -1.77 9.35
N ILE A 89 3.56 -2.26 9.40
CA ILE A 89 2.70 -2.15 10.59
C ILE A 89 3.35 -2.83 11.80
N ASN A 90 3.97 -4.01 11.62
CA ASN A 90 4.62 -4.72 12.70
C ASN A 90 5.83 -3.97 13.24
N GLU A 91 6.64 -3.35 12.35
CA GLU A 91 7.78 -2.52 12.76
C GLU A 91 7.33 -1.22 13.41
N TYR A 92 6.32 -0.55 12.85
CA TYR A 92 5.74 0.66 13.42
C TYR A 92 5.17 0.40 14.81
N ARG A 93 4.38 -0.68 15.02
CA ARG A 93 3.86 -1.08 16.34
C ARG A 93 4.98 -1.40 17.32
N ARG A 94 6.12 -1.92 16.87
CA ARG A 94 7.28 -2.18 17.71
C ARG A 94 7.95 -0.89 18.19
N ARG A 95 8.02 0.14 17.33
CA ARG A 95 8.63 1.43 17.63
C ARG A 95 7.71 2.34 18.45
N THR A 96 6.42 2.30 18.15
CA THR A 96 5.42 3.17 18.78
C THR A 96 4.71 2.42 19.89
N ARG A 97 5.11 2.64 21.14
CA ARG A 97 4.42 2.07 22.32
C ARG A 97 2.99 2.58 22.55
N HIS A 98 2.54 3.57 21.76
CA HIS A 98 1.17 4.08 21.73
C HIS A 98 0.74 4.28 20.28
N PRO A 99 -0.25 3.51 19.78
CA PRO A 99 -0.92 3.87 18.54
C PRO A 99 -1.76 5.12 18.82
N GLU A 100 -1.44 6.23 18.15
CA GLU A 100 -2.42 7.30 17.99
C GLU A 100 -3.54 6.76 17.10
N THR A 101 -4.59 6.26 17.73
CA THR A 101 -5.87 6.02 17.07
C THR A 101 -6.45 7.39 16.76
N VAL A 102 -6.26 7.87 15.54
CA VAL A 102 -7.07 8.99 15.03
C VAL A 102 -8.51 8.49 14.99
N ASP A 103 -9.35 9.10 15.82
CA ASP A 103 -10.75 8.78 15.95
C ASP A 103 -11.45 9.09 14.60
N ILE A 104 -11.81 8.04 13.86
CA ILE A 104 -12.35 8.11 12.50
C ILE A 104 -13.81 8.59 12.51
N ASP A 105 -14.50 8.50 13.65
CA ASP A 105 -15.92 8.78 13.80
C ASP A 105 -16.26 10.28 13.92
N ALA A 106 -15.26 11.16 13.99
CA ALA A 106 -15.47 12.61 14.07
C ALA A 106 -15.69 13.32 12.72
N ILE A 107 -15.72 12.60 11.60
CA ILE A 107 -15.86 13.18 10.25
C ILE A 107 -17.20 12.74 9.65
N GLU A 108 -18.13 13.69 9.66
CA GLU A 108 -19.50 13.75 9.09
C GLU A 108 -20.13 12.53 8.40
N PRO A 109 -21.47 12.36 8.56
CA PRO A 109 -22.19 11.16 8.15
C PRO A 109 -22.22 10.94 6.63
N PHE A 110 -22.28 9.67 6.30
CA PHE A 110 -22.30 8.99 5.01
C PHE A 110 -23.33 9.51 3.96
N SER A 111 -24.21 10.44 4.31
CA SER A 111 -25.34 10.88 3.47
C SER A 111 -24.97 11.74 2.25
N VAL A 112 -23.73 12.23 2.16
CA VAL A 112 -23.26 13.04 1.01
C VAL A 112 -22.72 12.18 -0.14
N PHE A 113 -22.58 10.88 0.06
CA PHE A 113 -21.89 9.98 -0.88
C PHE A 113 -22.77 9.50 -2.05
N GLU A 114 -24.10 9.56 -1.95
CA GLU A 114 -24.98 9.07 -3.02
C GLU A 114 -25.05 9.98 -4.24
N GLU A 115 -24.81 11.28 -4.07
CA GLU A 115 -24.93 12.25 -5.19
C GLU A 115 -23.63 12.41 -6.02
N LEU A 116 -22.49 11.88 -5.56
CA LEU A 116 -21.18 12.07 -6.22
C LEU A 116 -20.65 10.81 -6.92
N GLN A 117 -21.48 9.80 -7.17
CA GLN A 117 -21.03 8.55 -7.82
C GLN A 117 -20.71 8.70 -9.31
N ASP A 118 -21.08 9.79 -9.97
CA ASP A 118 -20.97 9.94 -11.43
C ASP A 118 -19.79 10.79 -11.92
N GLU A 119 -19.03 11.44 -11.03
CA GLU A 119 -17.83 12.19 -11.42
C GLU A 119 -16.58 11.65 -10.69
N ASP A 120 -16.12 10.46 -11.09
CA ASP A 120 -14.74 10.06 -10.89
C ASP A 120 -13.91 10.63 -12.06
N PRO A 121 -13.13 11.72 -11.89
CA PRO A 121 -12.18 12.14 -12.90
C PRO A 121 -11.09 11.08 -12.90
N GLN A 122 -11.25 10.09 -13.80
CA GLN A 122 -10.24 9.07 -14.07
C GLN A 122 -8.88 9.71 -14.21
N GLY A 123 -7.99 9.47 -13.22
CA GLY A 123 -6.54 9.34 -13.34
C GLY A 123 -5.68 10.40 -14.04
N THR A 124 -6.25 11.35 -14.76
CA THR A 124 -5.48 12.25 -15.63
C THR A 124 -4.80 13.42 -14.91
N PHE A 125 -5.16 13.70 -13.65
CA PHE A 125 -4.58 14.81 -12.89
C PHE A 125 -3.18 14.47 -12.37
N PHE A 126 -2.94 13.22 -11.96
CA PHE A 126 -1.67 12.79 -11.36
C PHE A 126 -0.65 12.27 -12.38
N ASP A 127 -1.06 11.84 -13.57
CA ASP A 127 -0.15 11.32 -14.61
C ASP A 127 0.86 12.33 -15.15
N ARG A 128 0.67 13.62 -14.83
CA ARG A 128 1.51 14.72 -15.34
C ARG A 128 2.32 15.46 -14.28
N ILE A 129 2.12 15.19 -13.00
CA ILE A 129 2.74 15.99 -11.94
C ILE A 129 3.48 15.05 -10.98
N VAL A 130 4.67 14.61 -11.40
CA VAL A 130 5.68 14.09 -10.46
C VAL A 130 6.51 15.29 -10.00
N ASP A 131 5.87 16.24 -9.32
CA ASP A 131 6.56 17.37 -8.71
C ASP A 131 6.75 17.09 -7.23
N ASP A 132 7.89 17.49 -6.69
CA ASP A 132 8.25 17.34 -5.28
C ASP A 132 7.18 17.89 -4.33
N GLU A 133 6.43 18.92 -4.75
CA GLU A 133 5.35 19.51 -3.96
C GLU A 133 4.16 18.59 -3.80
N VAL A 134 3.76 17.89 -4.86
CA VAL A 134 2.68 16.88 -4.82
C VAL A 134 3.08 15.70 -3.94
N LEU A 135 4.34 15.25 -4.07
CA LEU A 135 4.85 14.16 -3.25
C LEU A 135 4.88 14.55 -1.76
N ARG A 136 5.32 15.77 -1.44
CA ARG A 136 5.26 16.30 -0.05
C ARG A 136 3.83 16.41 0.45
N ALA A 137 2.88 16.82 -0.38
CA ALA A 137 1.48 16.89 0.01
C ALA A 137 0.91 15.50 0.34
N ILE A 138 1.26 14.47 -0.45
CA ILE A 138 0.91 13.08 -0.18
C ILE A 138 1.54 12.59 1.13
N ASP A 139 2.83 12.86 1.35
CA ASP A 139 3.55 12.45 2.55
C ASP A 139 2.96 13.07 3.84
N ASN A 140 2.33 14.24 3.73
CA ASN A 140 1.66 14.92 4.82
C ASN A 140 0.19 14.52 5.02
N LEU A 141 -0.33 13.55 4.27
CA LEU A 141 -1.65 12.99 4.55
C LEU A 141 -1.62 12.10 5.80
N PRO A 142 -2.75 11.98 6.54
CA PRO A 142 -2.92 10.91 7.51
C PRO A 142 -2.63 9.55 6.88
N GLU A 143 -1.99 8.64 7.64
CA GLU A 143 -1.46 7.36 7.15
C GLU A 143 -2.45 6.58 6.29
N GLN A 144 -3.69 6.40 6.76
CA GLN A 144 -4.73 5.66 6.06
C GLN A 144 -5.13 6.26 4.69
N PHE A 145 -5.04 7.58 4.54
CA PHE A 145 -5.32 8.28 3.29
C PHE A 145 -4.10 8.20 2.37
N ARG A 146 -2.90 8.37 2.92
CA ARG A 146 -1.64 8.25 2.20
C ARG A 146 -1.47 6.87 1.59
N GLU A 147 -1.63 5.78 2.39
CA GLU A 147 -1.60 4.40 1.88
C GLU A 147 -2.55 4.22 0.69
N THR A 148 -3.79 4.70 0.84
CA THR A 148 -4.83 4.48 -0.18
C THR A 148 -4.51 5.24 -1.47
N VAL A 149 -4.06 6.51 -1.39
CA VAL A 149 -3.66 7.33 -2.55
C VAL A 149 -2.43 6.74 -3.23
N VAL A 150 -1.43 6.33 -2.47
CA VAL A 150 -0.20 5.75 -3.04
C VAL A 150 -0.52 4.49 -3.84
N LEU A 151 -1.36 3.59 -3.31
CA LEU A 151 -1.75 2.37 -4.01
C LEU A 151 -2.61 2.65 -5.25
N SER A 152 -3.52 3.64 -5.19
CA SER A 152 -4.41 4.01 -6.30
C SER A 152 -3.69 4.86 -7.34
N ASP A 153 -3.22 6.04 -6.93
CA ASP A 153 -2.86 7.11 -7.85
C ASP A 153 -1.38 7.04 -8.26
N VAL A 154 -0.50 6.46 -7.43
CA VAL A 154 0.91 6.27 -7.77
C VAL A 154 1.17 4.89 -8.38
N GLU A 155 0.55 3.85 -7.83
CA GLU A 155 0.77 2.47 -8.27
C GLU A 155 -0.29 1.93 -9.25
N GLY A 156 -1.37 2.69 -9.50
CA GLY A 156 -2.40 2.35 -10.49
C GLY A 156 -3.18 1.07 -10.16
N MET A 157 -3.36 0.74 -8.88
CA MET A 157 -4.06 -0.47 -8.47
C MET A 157 -5.57 -0.33 -8.56
N SER A 158 -6.27 -1.42 -8.86
CA SER A 158 -7.73 -1.47 -8.78
C SER A 158 -8.23 -1.33 -7.34
N TYR A 159 -9.45 -0.81 -7.15
CA TYR A 159 -10.02 -0.67 -5.80
C TYR A 159 -10.19 -2.01 -5.09
N GLU A 160 -10.43 -3.08 -5.83
CA GLU A 160 -10.51 -4.44 -5.33
C GLU A 160 -9.15 -4.95 -4.82
N ASP A 161 -8.07 -4.64 -5.54
CA ASP A 161 -6.72 -4.97 -5.12
C ASP A 161 -6.30 -4.17 -3.89
N ILE A 162 -6.61 -2.86 -3.87
CA ILE A 162 -6.35 -2.00 -2.72
C ILE A 162 -7.12 -2.50 -1.48
N ALA A 163 -8.39 -2.87 -1.64
CA ALA A 163 -9.21 -3.42 -0.57
C ALA A 163 -8.59 -4.68 0.04
N ARG A 164 -8.01 -5.55 -0.81
CA ARG A 164 -7.28 -6.75 -0.37
C ARG A 164 -5.98 -6.40 0.36
N VAL A 165 -5.17 -5.49 -0.17
CA VAL A 165 -3.90 -5.06 0.45
C VAL A 165 -4.13 -4.37 1.78
N LEU A 166 -5.14 -3.50 1.87
CA LEU A 166 -5.44 -2.74 3.08
C LEU A 166 -6.35 -3.50 4.07
N GLU A 167 -6.89 -4.67 3.66
CA GLU A 167 -7.82 -5.48 4.46
C GLU A 167 -9.05 -4.68 4.90
N VAL A 168 -9.62 -3.88 3.98
CA VAL A 168 -10.82 -3.07 4.20
C VAL A 168 -11.84 -3.29 3.09
N PRO A 169 -13.14 -3.00 3.32
CA PRO A 169 -14.15 -3.03 2.25
C PRO A 169 -13.83 -2.06 1.12
N VAL A 170 -14.23 -2.39 -0.12
CA VAL A 170 -14.06 -1.51 -1.31
C VAL A 170 -14.71 -0.14 -1.09
N GLY A 171 -15.88 -0.09 -0.41
CA GLY A 171 -16.52 1.17 -0.03
C GLY A 171 -15.64 2.07 0.84
N THR A 172 -14.84 1.46 1.75
CA THR A 172 -13.86 2.18 2.57
C THR A 172 -12.71 2.72 1.72
N VAL A 173 -12.24 1.96 0.71
CA VAL A 173 -11.23 2.46 -0.24
C VAL A 173 -11.74 3.71 -0.96
N LYS A 174 -12.95 3.64 -1.53
CA LYS A 174 -13.58 4.78 -2.24
C LYS A 174 -13.70 6.01 -1.34
N SER A 175 -14.21 5.84 -0.12
CA SER A 175 -14.36 6.96 0.82
C SER A 175 -13.03 7.55 1.27
N ARG A 176 -12.00 6.72 1.48
CA ARG A 176 -10.65 7.19 1.80
C ARG A 176 -10.04 7.97 0.64
N LEU A 177 -10.16 7.48 -0.60
CA LEU A 177 -9.67 8.17 -1.79
C LEU A 177 -10.35 9.53 -1.97
N PHE A 178 -11.68 9.58 -1.85
CA PHE A 178 -12.41 10.84 -1.95
C PHE A 178 -11.89 11.89 -0.95
N ARG A 179 -11.78 11.52 0.33
CA ARG A 179 -11.29 12.41 1.38
C ARG A 179 -9.83 12.81 1.18
N ALA A 180 -8.99 11.85 0.80
CA ALA A 180 -7.58 12.09 0.52
C ALA A 180 -7.39 13.09 -0.63
N ARG A 181 -8.09 12.87 -1.75
CA ARG A 181 -8.03 13.77 -2.92
C ARG A 181 -8.54 15.17 -2.60
N ARG A 182 -9.59 15.28 -1.78
CA ARG A 182 -10.08 16.58 -1.30
C ARG A 182 -9.04 17.32 -0.44
N LEU A 183 -8.35 16.61 0.46
CA LEU A 183 -7.27 17.19 1.25
C LEU A 183 -6.09 17.62 0.37
N LEU A 184 -5.72 16.81 -0.61
CA LEU A 184 -4.67 17.16 -1.58
C LEU A 184 -5.08 18.38 -2.41
N GLN A 185 -6.31 18.43 -2.91
CA GLN A 185 -6.81 19.58 -3.66
C GLN A 185 -6.72 20.87 -2.84
N GLN A 186 -7.11 20.85 -1.56
CA GLN A 186 -6.99 22.01 -0.69
C GLN A 186 -5.54 22.44 -0.48
N LYS A 187 -4.63 21.49 -0.25
CA LYS A 187 -3.19 21.77 -0.03
C LYS A 187 -2.47 22.27 -1.29
N LEU A 188 -2.89 21.78 -2.45
CA LEU A 188 -2.23 22.05 -3.73
C LEU A 188 -2.91 23.17 -4.53
N TYR A 189 -4.00 23.76 -4.02
CA TYR A 189 -4.76 24.77 -4.76
C TYR A 189 -3.88 25.97 -5.14
N ASP A 190 -3.17 26.54 -4.18
CA ASP A 190 -2.31 27.71 -4.40
C ASP A 190 -1.14 27.37 -5.33
N TYR A 191 -0.59 26.17 -5.19
CA TYR A 191 0.45 25.64 -6.08
C TYR A 191 -0.07 25.48 -7.51
N ALA A 192 -1.24 24.87 -7.69
CA ALA A 192 -1.86 24.65 -9.00
C ALA A 192 -2.20 25.97 -9.71
N VAL A 193 -2.64 27.00 -8.96
CA VAL A 193 -2.87 28.35 -9.47
C VAL A 193 -1.54 28.99 -9.88
N GLY A 194 -0.51 28.92 -9.04
CA GLY A 194 0.82 29.49 -9.30
C GLY A 194 1.51 28.89 -10.53
N MET A 195 1.30 27.60 -10.78
CA MET A 195 1.83 26.89 -11.95
C MET A 195 0.93 27.01 -13.20
N GLY A 196 -0.22 27.69 -13.11
CA GLY A 196 -1.13 27.87 -14.23
C GLY A 196 -1.97 26.63 -14.59
N TYR A 197 -2.00 25.60 -13.74
CA TYR A 197 -2.85 24.42 -13.97
C TYR A 197 -4.33 24.69 -13.74
N ILE A 198 -4.65 25.68 -12.90
CA ILE A 198 -6.00 26.13 -12.61
C ILE A 198 -6.07 27.63 -12.86
N THR A 199 -6.99 28.08 -13.71
CA THR A 199 -7.34 29.51 -13.82
C THR A 199 -8.09 29.90 -12.56
N GLY A 200 -7.41 30.64 -11.66
CA GLY A 200 -8.00 31.09 -10.42
C GLY A 200 -9.25 31.92 -10.69
N SER A 201 -10.42 31.36 -10.41
CA SER A 201 -11.65 32.16 -10.32
C SER A 201 -11.62 32.81 -8.94
N ALA A 202 -11.14 34.05 -8.90
CA ALA A 202 -11.27 34.89 -7.73
C ALA A 202 -12.76 35.05 -7.40
N LYS A 203 -13.19 34.56 -6.24
CA LYS A 203 -14.31 35.04 -5.47
C LYS A 203 -14.02 34.89 -4.00
#